data_ebaee80d98b1f08190eaf33c698c1503
#
_entry.id   ebaee80d98b1f08190eaf33c698c1503
#
_cell.length_a   1.000
_cell.length_b   1.000
_cell.length_c   1.000
_cell.angle_alpha   90.00
_cell.angle_beta   90.00
_cell.angle_gamma   90.00
#
_symmetry.space_group_name_H-M   'P 1'
#
loop_
_entity.id
_entity.type
_entity.pdbx_description
1 polymer ?
#
loop_
_entity_poly.entity_id
_entity_poly.type
_entity_poly.pdbx_seq_one_letter_code
_entity_poly.pdbx_strand_id
1 'polypeptide(L)'
;LVMRPLEEQMPQQKNWDYITRHIGYKQVVDKTKSVKNLQFAQPLFEFSGACAGCGETPYIKLVTQLYGDRMMIANATGCSSIYGGSAPTVPYSVNKKGFGPAWANSLFEDNAEFGYGMNLAVSHRRNKLRDLVKELAEACDGEAKEICENWIKNMDCAEGSRAASEKLRELVNSCKDCGCDCDELCRRISAMEDLMVKKS
;
A
#
# COMPACT_ATOMS: atom_id res chain seq x y z
N LEU A 1 -22.69 -18.01 -17.31
CA LEU A 1 -22.19 -16.74 -17.88
C LEU A 1 -22.52 -16.67 -19.36
N VAL A 2 -23.10 -15.57 -19.78
CA VAL A 2 -23.41 -15.30 -21.19
C VAL A 2 -22.93 -13.90 -21.57
N MET A 3 -22.49 -13.74 -22.80
CA MET A 3 -22.15 -12.42 -23.36
C MET A 3 -23.45 -11.77 -23.88
N ARG A 4 -23.61 -10.47 -23.61
CA ARG A 4 -24.73 -9.66 -24.11
C ARG A 4 -24.17 -8.33 -24.65
N PRO A 5 -24.86 -7.67 -25.58
CA PRO A 5 -24.48 -6.33 -26.01
C PRO A 5 -24.39 -5.36 -24.81
N LEU A 6 -23.37 -4.50 -24.81
CA LEU A 6 -23.12 -3.57 -23.70
C LEU A 6 -24.29 -2.60 -23.50
N GLU A 7 -24.87 -2.12 -24.57
CA GLU A 7 -25.97 -1.15 -24.58
C GLU A 7 -27.19 -1.65 -23.78
N GLU A 8 -27.48 -2.96 -23.90
CA GLU A 8 -28.57 -3.60 -23.14
C GLU A 8 -28.29 -3.68 -21.63
N GLN A 9 -27.01 -3.65 -21.26
CA GLN A 9 -26.54 -3.81 -19.87
C GLN A 9 -26.24 -2.48 -19.17
N MET A 10 -26.20 -1.36 -19.90
CA MET A 10 -25.95 -0.03 -19.32
C MET A 10 -26.84 0.33 -18.13
N PRO A 11 -28.14 -0.07 -18.07
CA PRO A 11 -28.96 0.16 -16.90
C PRO A 11 -28.44 -0.50 -15.61
N GLN A 12 -27.60 -1.53 -15.71
CA GLN A 12 -26.97 -2.20 -14.57
C GLN A 12 -25.75 -1.44 -14.02
N GLN A 13 -25.23 -0.43 -14.73
CA GLN A 13 -24.10 0.37 -14.29
C GLN A 13 -24.30 0.99 -12.91
N LYS A 14 -25.51 1.50 -12.64
CA LYS A 14 -25.86 2.07 -11.33
C LYS A 14 -25.73 1.08 -10.18
N ASN A 15 -26.07 -0.21 -10.43
CA ASN A 15 -25.94 -1.26 -9.43
C ASN A 15 -24.47 -1.60 -9.17
N TRP A 16 -23.67 -1.66 -10.24
CA TRP A 16 -22.21 -1.84 -10.13
C TRP A 16 -21.56 -0.71 -9.35
N ASP A 17 -21.89 0.53 -9.68
CA ASP A 17 -21.34 1.71 -9.00
C ASP A 17 -21.72 1.73 -7.52
N TYR A 18 -22.96 1.34 -7.18
CA TYR A 18 -23.38 1.22 -5.79
C TYR A 18 -22.58 0.16 -5.04
N ILE A 19 -22.41 -1.03 -5.62
CA ILE A 19 -21.65 -2.12 -5.01
C ILE A 19 -20.18 -1.70 -4.79
N THR A 20 -19.54 -1.14 -5.80
CA THR A 20 -18.12 -0.78 -5.73
C THR A 20 -17.84 0.37 -4.76
N ARG A 21 -18.76 1.34 -4.64
CA ARG A 21 -18.60 2.51 -3.75
C ARG A 21 -19.01 2.25 -2.30
N HIS A 22 -20.10 1.49 -2.09
CA HIS A 22 -20.72 1.38 -0.77
C HIS A 22 -20.49 0.03 -0.09
N ILE A 23 -20.31 -1.06 -0.85
CA ILE A 23 -20.08 -2.37 -0.29
C ILE A 23 -18.57 -2.63 -0.24
N GLY A 24 -18.04 -2.84 0.97
CA GLY A 24 -16.64 -3.15 1.19
C GLY A 24 -16.41 -4.63 1.50
N TYR A 25 -15.16 -5.03 1.45
CA TYR A 25 -14.75 -6.33 1.95
C TYR A 25 -14.95 -6.41 3.46
N LYS A 26 -15.53 -7.52 3.92
CA LYS A 26 -15.78 -7.73 5.35
C LYS A 26 -14.51 -8.15 6.06
N GLN A 27 -14.12 -7.43 7.09
CA GLN A 27 -12.96 -7.73 7.93
C GLN A 27 -13.39 -8.47 9.22
N VAL A 28 -14.20 -9.51 9.07
CA VAL A 28 -14.75 -10.27 10.20
C VAL A 28 -13.87 -11.43 10.65
N VAL A 29 -12.83 -11.72 9.90
CA VAL A 29 -11.89 -12.83 10.19
C VAL A 29 -10.44 -12.35 10.11
N ASP A 30 -9.59 -12.94 10.94
CA ASP A 30 -8.17 -12.67 10.89
C ASP A 30 -7.55 -13.37 9.67
N LYS A 31 -7.12 -12.57 8.71
CA LYS A 31 -6.54 -13.04 7.44
C LYS A 31 -5.22 -13.78 7.59
N THR A 32 -4.53 -13.63 8.73
CA THR A 32 -3.22 -14.26 8.98
C THR A 32 -3.33 -15.67 9.50
N LYS A 33 -4.50 -16.08 10.01
CA LYS A 33 -4.69 -17.41 10.64
C LYS A 33 -4.80 -18.56 9.66
N SER A 34 -5.27 -18.34 8.45
CA SER A 34 -5.40 -19.41 7.45
C SER A 34 -5.59 -18.87 6.05
N VAL A 35 -5.25 -19.69 5.05
CA VAL A 35 -5.51 -19.36 3.63
C VAL A 35 -7.00 -19.16 3.36
N LYS A 36 -7.89 -19.91 4.04
CA LYS A 36 -9.34 -19.72 3.95
C LYS A 36 -9.76 -18.34 4.39
N ASN A 37 -9.27 -17.87 5.53
CA ASN A 37 -9.58 -16.53 6.03
C ASN A 37 -9.03 -15.44 5.11
N LEU A 38 -7.85 -15.66 4.54
CA LEU A 38 -7.22 -14.74 3.62
C LEU A 38 -8.09 -14.46 2.36
N GLN A 39 -8.87 -15.45 1.90
CA GLN A 39 -9.73 -15.28 0.73
C GLN A 39 -10.84 -14.22 0.92
N PHE A 40 -11.16 -13.83 2.16
CA PHE A 40 -12.10 -12.74 2.43
C PHE A 40 -11.46 -11.35 2.35
N ALA A 41 -10.12 -11.27 2.28
CA ALA A 41 -9.42 -10.00 2.10
C ALA A 41 -9.46 -9.54 0.63
N GLN A 42 -9.49 -8.23 0.41
CA GLN A 42 -9.42 -7.67 -0.94
C GLN A 42 -8.10 -8.06 -1.61
N PRO A 43 -8.13 -8.72 -2.77
CA PRO A 43 -6.93 -8.90 -3.58
C PRO A 43 -6.58 -7.58 -4.26
N LEU A 44 -5.30 -7.20 -4.19
CA LEU A 44 -4.78 -6.05 -4.95
C LEU A 44 -4.04 -6.50 -6.22
N PHE A 45 -4.25 -7.73 -6.59
CA PHE A 45 -4.06 -8.35 -7.89
C PHE A 45 -5.42 -8.95 -8.29
N GLU A 46 -6.22 -8.22 -9.07
CA GLU A 46 -7.66 -8.46 -9.20
C GLU A 46 -8.00 -9.61 -10.16
N PHE A 47 -7.20 -9.81 -11.20
CA PHE A 47 -7.42 -10.85 -12.20
C PHE A 47 -6.10 -11.40 -12.75
N SER A 48 -6.13 -12.61 -13.26
CA SER A 48 -4.98 -13.21 -13.95
C SER A 48 -5.08 -12.95 -15.46
N GLY A 49 -4.12 -12.19 -16.00
CA GLY A 49 -3.93 -12.04 -17.44
C GLY A 49 -2.97 -13.09 -18.06
N ALA A 50 -2.55 -14.08 -17.26
CA ALA A 50 -1.67 -15.18 -17.69
C ALA A 50 -2.44 -16.32 -18.36
N CYS A 51 -1.73 -17.38 -18.74
CA CYS A 51 -2.32 -18.59 -19.31
C CYS A 51 -3.35 -19.23 -18.38
N ALA A 52 -4.36 -19.90 -18.92
CA ALA A 52 -5.29 -20.69 -18.15
C ALA A 52 -4.55 -21.76 -17.32
N GLY A 53 -4.81 -21.81 -16.01
CA GLY A 53 -4.12 -22.71 -15.08
C GLY A 53 -2.68 -22.28 -14.72
N CYS A 54 -2.29 -21.02 -14.94
CA CYS A 54 -1.00 -20.52 -14.50
C CYS A 54 -0.82 -20.75 -13.00
N GLY A 55 0.30 -21.37 -12.61
CA GLY A 55 0.61 -21.68 -11.21
C GLY A 55 1.17 -20.51 -10.41
N GLU A 56 1.53 -19.38 -11.06
CA GLU A 56 2.15 -18.22 -10.41
C GLU A 56 1.12 -17.20 -9.90
N THR A 57 0.13 -16.88 -10.70
CA THR A 57 -0.83 -15.80 -10.40
C THR A 57 -1.65 -16.01 -9.12
N PRO A 58 -2.02 -17.24 -8.70
CA PRO A 58 -2.66 -17.46 -7.40
C PRO A 58 -1.80 -17.06 -6.21
N TYR A 59 -0.48 -17.26 -6.28
CA TYR A 59 0.45 -16.84 -5.22
C TYR A 59 0.61 -15.32 -5.19
N ILE A 60 0.69 -14.66 -6.33
CA ILE A 60 0.72 -13.20 -6.40
C ILE A 60 -0.54 -12.62 -5.75
N LYS A 61 -1.71 -13.18 -6.06
CA LYS A 61 -2.97 -12.81 -5.42
C LYS A 61 -2.88 -12.92 -3.89
N LEU A 62 -2.42 -14.08 -3.37
CA LEU A 62 -2.27 -14.30 -1.92
C LEU A 62 -1.34 -13.27 -1.27
N VAL A 63 -0.18 -13.01 -1.87
CA VAL A 63 0.79 -12.06 -1.36
C VAL A 63 0.22 -10.64 -1.35
N THR A 64 -0.53 -10.24 -2.38
CA THR A 64 -1.19 -8.93 -2.40
C THR A 64 -2.33 -8.81 -1.39
N GLN A 65 -3.02 -9.89 -1.05
CA GLN A 65 -4.02 -9.90 0.02
C GLN A 65 -3.39 -9.69 1.41
N LEU A 66 -2.17 -10.21 1.62
CA LEU A 66 -1.43 -10.06 2.88
C LEU A 66 -0.76 -8.68 2.99
N TYR A 67 -0.04 -8.26 1.96
CA TYR A 67 0.91 -7.16 2.03
C TYR A 67 0.68 -6.07 0.99
N GLY A 68 -0.25 -6.23 0.05
CA GLY A 68 -0.38 -5.42 -1.16
C GLY A 68 -0.49 -3.92 -0.92
N ASP A 69 -1.04 -3.49 0.20
CA ASP A 69 -1.17 -2.07 0.57
C ASP A 69 0.17 -1.37 0.89
N ARG A 70 1.26 -2.14 0.97
CA ARG A 70 2.61 -1.64 1.28
C ARG A 70 3.71 -2.33 0.48
N MET A 71 3.34 -3.15 -0.50
CA MET A 71 4.29 -3.86 -1.35
C MET A 71 5.01 -2.95 -2.31
N MET A 72 6.30 -3.25 -2.51
CA MET A 72 7.09 -2.76 -3.63
C MET A 72 7.58 -3.98 -4.42
N ILE A 73 7.36 -3.95 -5.72
CA ILE A 73 7.66 -5.07 -6.62
C ILE A 73 8.73 -4.64 -7.62
N ALA A 74 9.91 -5.22 -7.49
CA ALA A 74 10.94 -5.16 -8.52
C ALA A 74 10.78 -6.40 -9.41
N ASN A 75 10.15 -6.24 -10.56
CA ASN A 75 9.85 -7.33 -11.48
C ASN A 75 10.96 -7.48 -12.51
N ALA A 76 11.35 -8.73 -12.80
CA ALA A 76 12.22 -9.04 -13.93
C ALA A 76 11.41 -9.26 -15.20
N THR A 77 11.96 -8.94 -16.36
CA THR A 77 11.31 -9.17 -17.65
C THR A 77 11.00 -10.64 -17.87
N GLY A 78 9.75 -10.94 -18.12
CA GLY A 78 9.19 -12.29 -18.31
C GLY A 78 7.67 -12.26 -18.44
N CYS A 79 7.01 -13.37 -18.19
CA CYS A 79 5.53 -13.44 -18.21
C CYS A 79 4.89 -12.42 -17.26
N SER A 80 5.46 -12.25 -16.07
CA SER A 80 4.97 -11.30 -15.06
C SER A 80 5.05 -9.84 -15.51
N SER A 81 5.94 -9.50 -16.44
CA SER A 81 5.98 -8.18 -17.07
C SER A 81 4.75 -7.96 -17.95
N ILE A 82 4.34 -9.00 -18.65
CA ILE A 82 3.25 -8.92 -19.64
C ILE A 82 1.91 -8.86 -18.90
N TYR A 83 1.60 -9.83 -18.03
CA TYR A 83 0.31 -9.81 -17.34
C TYR A 83 0.25 -8.82 -16.16
N GLY A 84 1.39 -8.36 -15.66
CA GLY A 84 1.46 -7.46 -14.51
C GLY A 84 1.59 -5.98 -14.85
N GLY A 85 2.21 -5.63 -15.96
CA GLY A 85 2.58 -4.25 -16.29
C GLY A 85 2.24 -3.78 -17.69
N SER A 86 1.77 -4.64 -18.59
CA SER A 86 1.42 -4.23 -19.97
C SER A 86 0.03 -3.59 -20.00
N ALA A 87 -0.01 -2.30 -20.27
CA ALA A 87 -1.27 -1.59 -20.50
C ALA A 87 -2.03 -2.18 -21.72
N PRO A 88 -3.38 -2.14 -21.73
CA PRO A 88 -4.26 -1.49 -20.75
C PRO A 88 -4.71 -2.38 -19.58
N THR A 89 -4.30 -3.62 -19.50
CA THR A 89 -4.86 -4.64 -18.60
C THR A 89 -3.95 -4.92 -17.42
N VAL A 90 -3.61 -3.89 -16.65
CA VAL A 90 -2.84 -4.04 -15.43
C VAL A 90 -3.74 -4.58 -14.30
N PRO A 91 -3.42 -5.76 -13.70
CA PRO A 91 -4.25 -6.37 -12.67
C PRO A 91 -4.07 -5.77 -11.28
N TYR A 92 -3.00 -5.01 -11.05
CA TYR A 92 -2.73 -4.39 -9.77
C TYR A 92 -3.65 -3.20 -9.52
N SER A 93 -4.18 -3.12 -8.31
CA SER A 93 -5.14 -2.08 -7.90
C SER A 93 -4.80 -1.51 -6.53
N VAL A 94 -5.59 -0.57 -6.08
CA VAL A 94 -5.47 0.06 -4.77
C VAL A 94 -6.68 -0.26 -3.89
N ASN A 95 -6.48 -0.22 -2.59
CA ASN A 95 -7.57 -0.34 -1.63
C ASN A 95 -8.37 0.99 -1.52
N LYS A 96 -9.44 0.99 -0.73
CA LYS A 96 -10.29 2.19 -0.53
C LYS A 96 -9.54 3.41 0.06
N LYS A 97 -8.38 3.19 0.69
CA LYS A 97 -7.51 4.26 1.21
C LYS A 97 -6.49 4.77 0.16
N GLY A 98 -6.53 4.24 -1.07
CA GLY A 98 -5.60 4.61 -2.15
C GLY A 98 -4.23 3.92 -2.09
N PHE A 99 -4.04 2.92 -1.23
CA PHE A 99 -2.79 2.18 -1.11
C PHE A 99 -2.84 0.86 -1.89
N GLY A 100 -1.77 0.56 -2.62
CA GLY A 100 -1.60 -0.67 -3.38
C GLY A 100 -0.15 -0.94 -3.74
N PRO A 101 0.14 -2.05 -4.44
CA PRO A 101 1.49 -2.39 -4.85
C PRO A 101 2.10 -1.32 -5.77
N ALA A 102 3.33 -0.92 -5.46
CA ALA A 102 4.17 -0.16 -6.39
C ALA A 102 4.97 -1.15 -7.23
N TRP A 103 4.72 -1.15 -8.55
CA TRP A 103 5.32 -2.12 -9.46
C TRP A 103 6.24 -1.41 -10.44
N ALA A 104 7.45 -1.94 -10.61
CA ALA A 104 8.38 -1.50 -11.63
C ALA A 104 9.13 -2.69 -12.22
N ASN A 105 9.51 -2.60 -13.49
CA ASN A 105 10.17 -3.66 -14.22
C ASN A 105 11.60 -3.28 -14.59
N SER A 106 12.49 -4.26 -14.54
CA SER A 106 13.84 -4.17 -15.07
C SER A 106 14.13 -5.36 -15.98
N LEU A 107 15.33 -5.43 -16.54
CA LEU A 107 15.79 -6.59 -17.26
C LEU A 107 16.05 -7.76 -16.29
N PHE A 108 16.03 -8.97 -16.82
CA PHE A 108 16.31 -10.17 -16.01
C PHE A 108 17.72 -10.12 -15.40
N GLU A 109 18.68 -9.60 -16.16
CA GLU A 109 20.10 -9.56 -15.83
C GLU A 109 20.43 -8.59 -14.69
N ASP A 110 19.63 -7.53 -14.50
CA ASP A 110 19.91 -6.45 -13.55
C ASP A 110 18.86 -6.33 -12.42
N ASN A 111 17.93 -7.29 -12.34
CA ASN A 111 16.80 -7.17 -11.41
C ASN A 111 17.23 -7.20 -9.93
N ALA A 112 18.28 -7.91 -9.60
CA ALA A 112 18.80 -7.96 -8.23
C ALA A 112 19.30 -6.57 -7.78
N GLU A 113 20.09 -5.91 -8.60
CA GLU A 113 20.60 -4.56 -8.38
C GLU A 113 19.49 -3.53 -8.34
N PHE A 114 18.52 -3.65 -9.27
CA PHE A 114 17.34 -2.79 -9.31
C PHE A 114 16.52 -2.89 -8.02
N GLY A 115 16.19 -4.10 -7.58
CA GLY A 115 15.45 -4.33 -6.33
C GLY A 115 16.21 -3.85 -5.10
N TYR A 116 17.53 -4.07 -5.07
CA TYR A 116 18.41 -3.55 -4.03
C TYR A 116 18.40 -2.01 -4.01
N GLY A 117 18.52 -1.38 -5.17
CA GLY A 117 18.44 0.09 -5.30
C GLY A 117 17.12 0.66 -4.80
N MET A 118 15.99 0.01 -5.12
CA MET A 118 14.67 0.38 -4.59
C MET A 118 14.64 0.29 -3.05
N ASN A 119 15.18 -0.78 -2.48
CA ASN A 119 15.25 -0.94 -1.02
C ASN A 119 16.12 0.13 -0.37
N LEU A 120 17.28 0.46 -0.94
CA LEU A 120 18.14 1.53 -0.45
C LEU A 120 17.45 2.89 -0.49
N ALA A 121 16.78 3.21 -1.59
CA ALA A 121 16.05 4.47 -1.74
C ALA A 121 14.94 4.63 -0.69
N VAL A 122 14.14 3.58 -0.47
CA VAL A 122 13.09 3.58 0.56
C VAL A 122 13.68 3.69 1.95
N SER A 123 14.73 2.94 2.24
CA SER A 123 15.41 2.96 3.54
C SER A 123 15.98 4.34 3.86
N HIS A 124 16.65 4.97 2.87
CA HIS A 124 17.18 6.33 3.01
C HIS A 124 16.06 7.35 3.28
N ARG A 125 14.99 7.32 2.51
CA ARG A 125 13.83 8.21 2.71
C ARG A 125 13.15 7.97 4.07
N ARG A 126 13.03 6.73 4.52
CA ARG A 126 12.49 6.41 5.85
C ARG A 126 13.39 6.91 6.98
N ASN A 127 14.71 6.81 6.84
CA ASN A 127 15.63 7.39 7.80
C ASN A 127 15.49 8.92 7.88
N LYS A 128 15.34 9.59 6.73
CA LYS A 128 15.05 11.03 6.71
C LYS A 128 13.74 11.37 7.41
N LEU A 129 12.68 10.57 7.17
CA LEU A 129 11.40 10.74 7.86
C LEU A 129 11.56 10.55 9.39
N ARG A 130 12.32 9.53 9.83
CA ARG A 130 12.63 9.32 11.25
C ARG A 130 13.29 10.54 11.87
N ASP A 131 14.26 11.13 11.18
CA ASP A 131 14.98 12.28 11.71
C ASP A 131 14.06 13.51 11.81
N LEU A 132 13.15 13.74 10.86
CA LEU A 132 12.11 14.77 10.96
C LEU A 132 11.13 14.51 12.12
N VAL A 133 10.74 13.27 12.35
CA VAL A 133 9.85 12.91 13.47
C VAL A 133 10.55 13.08 14.82
N LYS A 134 11.88 12.87 14.88
CA LYS A 134 12.68 13.20 16.08
C LYS A 134 12.71 14.69 16.35
N GLU A 135 12.96 15.51 15.33
CA GLU A 135 12.91 16.98 15.47
C GLU A 135 11.51 17.42 15.96
N LEU A 136 10.44 16.82 15.46
CA LEU A 136 9.09 17.10 15.91
C LEU A 136 8.88 16.67 17.39
N ALA A 137 9.41 15.51 17.79
CA ALA A 137 9.31 15.04 19.18
C ALA A 137 10.06 15.94 20.19
N GLU A 138 11.16 16.59 19.73
CA GLU A 138 11.91 17.56 20.53
C GLU A 138 11.19 18.91 20.63
N ALA A 139 10.40 19.26 19.62
CA ALA A 139 9.64 20.52 19.57
C ALA A 139 8.25 20.43 20.23
N CYS A 140 7.77 19.22 20.55
CA CYS A 140 6.47 18.98 21.14
C CYS A 140 6.58 18.41 22.57
N ASP A 141 5.53 18.64 23.37
CA ASP A 141 5.39 18.09 24.71
C ASP A 141 4.15 17.20 24.84
N GLY A 142 4.07 16.42 25.95
CA GLY A 142 2.91 15.62 26.29
C GLY A 142 2.60 14.51 25.27
N GLU A 143 1.32 14.36 24.93
CA GLU A 143 0.83 13.27 24.06
C GLU A 143 1.45 13.30 22.66
N ALA A 144 1.71 14.48 22.11
CA ALA A 144 2.32 14.62 20.79
C ALA A 144 3.73 14.00 20.73
N LYS A 145 4.53 14.24 21.78
CA LYS A 145 5.85 13.63 21.92
C LYS A 145 5.77 12.11 22.02
N GLU A 146 4.85 11.59 22.84
CA GLU A 146 4.65 10.14 23.00
C GLU A 146 4.26 9.46 21.68
N ILE A 147 3.43 10.10 20.85
CA ILE A 147 3.04 9.59 19.52
C ILE A 147 4.27 9.49 18.61
N CYS A 148 5.10 10.53 18.59
CA CYS A 148 6.33 10.55 17.77
C CYS A 148 7.32 9.46 18.22
N GLU A 149 7.59 9.35 19.51
CA GLU A 149 8.49 8.34 20.09
C GLU A 149 7.96 6.91 19.85
N ASN A 150 6.66 6.70 20.01
CA ASN A 150 6.03 5.42 19.72
C ASN A 150 6.18 5.04 18.25
N TRP A 151 6.05 5.98 17.31
CA TRP A 151 6.27 5.71 15.90
C TRP A 151 7.73 5.33 15.62
N ILE A 152 8.69 6.08 16.17
CA ILE A 152 10.13 5.79 16.02
C ILE A 152 10.46 4.38 16.53
N LYS A 153 9.93 4.00 17.68
CA LYS A 153 10.14 2.66 18.25
C LYS A 153 9.56 1.53 17.40
N ASN A 154 8.44 1.77 16.73
CA ASN A 154 7.72 0.76 15.97
C ASN A 154 7.94 0.84 14.45
N MET A 155 8.71 1.81 13.95
CA MET A 155 8.85 2.03 12.50
C MET A 155 9.33 0.82 11.71
N ASP A 156 10.12 -0.07 12.32
CA ASP A 156 10.64 -1.28 11.68
C ASP A 156 9.80 -2.53 11.94
N CYS A 157 8.77 -2.43 12.77
CA CYS A 157 7.80 -3.50 12.98
C CYS A 157 6.67 -3.42 11.95
N ALA A 158 6.38 -4.51 11.27
CA ALA A 158 5.37 -4.54 10.19
C ALA A 158 3.96 -4.19 10.68
N GLU A 159 3.54 -4.74 11.82
CA GLU A 159 2.21 -4.49 12.41
C GLU A 159 2.21 -3.21 13.26
N GLY A 160 3.22 -3.04 14.11
CA GLY A 160 3.35 -1.87 14.98
C GLY A 160 3.47 -0.56 14.22
N SER A 161 4.16 -0.55 13.06
CA SER A 161 4.29 0.65 12.25
C SER A 161 2.95 1.14 11.69
N ARG A 162 1.99 0.26 11.42
CA ARG A 162 0.67 0.63 10.90
C ARG A 162 -0.14 1.42 11.94
N ALA A 163 -0.29 0.87 13.14
CA ALA A 163 -1.03 1.52 14.21
C ALA A 163 -0.36 2.84 14.66
N ALA A 164 0.97 2.84 14.77
CA ALA A 164 1.73 4.05 15.09
C ALA A 164 1.64 5.11 13.99
N SER A 165 1.62 4.70 12.71
CA SER A 165 1.50 5.62 11.58
C SER A 165 0.12 6.28 11.48
N GLU A 166 -0.96 5.60 11.87
CA GLU A 166 -2.30 6.21 11.90
C GLU A 166 -2.34 7.36 12.92
N LYS A 167 -1.82 7.15 14.12
CA LYS A 167 -1.73 8.21 15.16
C LYS A 167 -0.82 9.36 14.73
N LEU A 168 0.36 9.06 14.18
CA LEU A 168 1.27 10.10 13.69
C LEU A 168 0.64 10.93 12.56
N ARG A 169 -0.10 10.28 11.66
CA ARG A 169 -0.82 10.96 10.57
C ARG A 169 -1.89 11.91 11.10
N GLU A 170 -2.67 11.49 12.09
CA GLU A 170 -3.67 12.32 12.75
C GLU A 170 -3.02 13.54 13.41
N LEU A 171 -1.94 13.33 14.16
CA LEU A 171 -1.17 14.42 14.78
C LEU A 171 -0.66 15.41 13.73
N VAL A 172 0.04 14.94 12.71
CA VAL A 172 0.62 15.78 11.66
C VAL A 172 -0.46 16.55 10.90
N ASN A 173 -1.60 15.93 10.61
CA ASN A 173 -2.73 16.59 9.94
C ASN A 173 -3.41 17.65 10.82
N SER A 174 -3.41 17.51 12.13
CA SER A 174 -3.95 18.53 13.04
C SER A 174 -2.99 19.72 13.21
N CYS A 175 -1.68 19.51 13.03
CA CYS A 175 -0.66 20.53 13.29
C CYS A 175 -0.21 21.29 12.03
N LYS A 176 -0.34 20.76 10.82
CA LYS A 176 0.21 21.34 9.58
C LYS A 176 -0.33 22.72 9.19
N ASP A 177 -1.42 23.18 9.80
CA ASP A 177 -2.07 24.47 9.54
C ASP A 177 -2.43 25.21 10.84
N CYS A 178 -1.76 24.90 11.96
CA CYS A 178 -2.05 25.50 13.27
C CYS A 178 -1.32 26.84 13.50
N GLY A 179 -0.37 27.20 12.61
CA GLY A 179 0.44 28.42 12.75
C GLY A 179 1.45 28.36 13.90
N CYS A 180 1.77 27.19 14.41
CA CYS A 180 2.80 26.96 15.43
C CYS A 180 4.19 26.78 14.77
N ASP A 181 5.25 26.82 15.57
CA ASP A 181 6.63 26.66 15.11
C ASP A 181 6.90 25.29 14.46
N CYS A 182 6.01 24.30 14.71
CA CYS A 182 6.09 22.95 14.13
C CYS A 182 5.44 22.79 12.75
N ASP A 183 4.79 23.85 12.23
CA ASP A 183 3.98 23.79 11.01
C ASP A 183 4.77 23.28 9.79
N GLU A 184 5.97 23.82 9.59
CA GLU A 184 6.86 23.42 8.49
C GLU A 184 7.34 21.96 8.64
N LEU A 185 7.66 21.51 9.85
CA LEU A 185 8.01 20.11 10.10
C LEU A 185 6.85 19.17 9.78
N CYS A 186 5.64 19.53 10.22
CA CYS A 186 4.44 18.77 9.95
C CYS A 186 4.12 18.68 8.44
N ARG A 187 4.31 19.77 7.67
CA ARG A 187 4.18 19.73 6.20
C ARG A 187 5.21 18.81 5.55
N ARG A 188 6.47 18.87 5.98
CA ARG A 188 7.54 18.00 5.45
C ARG A 188 7.28 16.53 5.77
N ILE A 189 6.82 16.22 6.98
CA ILE A 189 6.44 14.86 7.39
C ILE A 189 5.22 14.38 6.58
N SER A 190 4.20 15.22 6.41
CA SER A 190 3.02 14.91 5.60
C SER A 190 3.36 14.60 4.14
N ALA A 191 4.32 15.30 3.55
CA ALA A 191 4.81 15.01 2.20
C ALA A 191 5.49 13.63 2.04
N MET A 192 5.77 12.95 3.17
CA MET A 192 6.36 11.61 3.20
C MET A 192 5.42 10.56 3.82
N GLU A 193 4.14 10.83 3.83
CA GLU A 193 3.10 10.00 4.46
C GLU A 193 3.09 8.56 3.93
N ASP A 194 3.39 8.36 2.64
CA ASP A 194 3.49 7.06 1.99
C ASP A 194 4.58 6.15 2.59
N LEU A 195 5.53 6.72 3.33
CA LEU A 195 6.65 6.03 3.96
C LEU A 195 6.46 5.76 5.46
N MET A 196 5.40 6.27 6.07
CA MET A 196 5.15 6.08 7.50
C MET A 196 4.98 4.60 7.87
N VAL A 197 4.23 3.85 7.07
CA VAL A 197 4.09 2.40 7.24
C VAL A 197 5.30 1.69 6.62
N LYS A 198 5.83 0.69 7.33
CA LYS A 198 6.94 -0.11 6.81
C LYS A 198 6.57 -0.75 5.47
N LYS A 199 7.37 -0.51 4.45
CA LYS A 199 7.23 -1.16 3.13
C LYS A 199 7.65 -2.65 3.19
N SER A 200 7.10 -3.45 2.29
CA SER A 200 7.38 -4.89 2.13
C SER A 200 7.65 -5.20 0.68
#